data_51c108f8fcd0723f5026b67b421d3a12
#
_entry.id   51c108f8fcd0723f5026b67b421d3a12
#
_cell.length_a   1.000
_cell.length_b   1.000
_cell.length_c   1.000
_cell.angle_alpha   90.00
_cell.angle_beta   90.00
_cell.angle_gamma   90.00
#
_symmetry.space_group_name_H-M   'P 1'
#
loop_
_entity.id
_entity.type
_entity.pdbx_description
1 polymer ?
#
loop_
_entity_poly.entity_id
_entity_poly.type
_entity_poly.pdbx_seq_one_letter_code
_entity_poly.pdbx_strand_id
1 'polypeptide(L)'
;MAHQGLASLPFFNEEQIAGVLEWAPLIDTMERALVSLSADEVEQPVRQMVPVPGRDAIIAAMPAIGEAMAVKVVTLFHENAGTGLPTHQAVIMVFDVANGTPLAVMDGRLITEMRTAAASAAAARALAVETPEVVTIMGSGVQARAHAAALATVRPLGELRLWSRTESSGYAAAADIGATFFADAEQAVRGAD
;
A
#
# COMPACT_ATOMS: atom_id res chain seq x y z
N MET A 1 37.86 11.33 6.68
CA MET A 1 37.04 10.47 5.82
C MET A 1 36.23 11.37 4.89
N ALA A 2 36.37 11.21 3.57
CA ALA A 2 35.60 12.02 2.61
C ALA A 2 34.12 11.74 2.80
N HIS A 3 33.32 12.79 3.00
CA HIS A 3 31.86 12.71 2.93
C HIS A 3 31.50 12.10 1.55
N GLN A 4 30.98 10.88 1.52
CA GLN A 4 30.30 10.40 0.33
C GLN A 4 29.10 11.31 0.15
N GLY A 5 29.21 12.25 -0.78
CA GLY A 5 28.17 13.24 -1.01
C GLY A 5 26.91 12.59 -1.54
N LEU A 6 25.77 13.24 -1.40
CA LEU A 6 24.46 12.84 -1.95
C LEU A 6 24.50 12.44 -3.43
N ALA A 7 25.53 12.85 -4.17
CA ALA A 7 25.74 12.52 -5.59
C ALA A 7 25.92 11.01 -5.89
N SER A 8 26.23 10.18 -4.90
CA SER A 8 26.40 8.72 -5.04
C SER A 8 25.30 7.91 -4.33
N LEU A 9 24.23 8.57 -3.86
CA LEU A 9 23.15 7.89 -3.16
C LEU A 9 22.39 6.97 -4.14
N PRO A 10 22.29 5.65 -3.87
CA PRO A 10 21.57 4.74 -4.75
C PRO A 10 20.08 5.10 -4.83
N PHE A 11 19.55 5.10 -6.05
CA PHE A 11 18.14 5.21 -6.34
C PHE A 11 17.61 3.87 -6.86
N PHE A 12 16.59 3.35 -6.22
CA PHE A 12 15.90 2.14 -6.65
C PHE A 12 14.57 2.52 -7.31
N ASN A 13 14.46 2.24 -8.60
CA ASN A 13 13.23 2.49 -9.35
C ASN A 13 12.17 1.39 -9.09
N GLU A 14 10.97 1.60 -9.59
CA GLU A 14 9.84 0.69 -9.40
C GLU A 14 10.12 -0.73 -9.91
N GLU A 15 10.82 -0.87 -11.06
CA GLU A 15 11.14 -2.17 -11.65
C GLU A 15 12.10 -2.98 -10.74
N GLN A 16 13.13 -2.33 -10.20
CA GLN A 16 14.06 -2.96 -9.26
C GLN A 16 13.35 -3.37 -7.97
N ILE A 17 12.42 -2.54 -7.49
CA ILE A 17 11.60 -2.83 -6.31
C ILE A 17 10.65 -4.00 -6.58
N ALA A 18 9.99 -4.03 -7.74
CA ALA A 18 9.11 -5.13 -8.14
C ALA A 18 9.85 -6.48 -8.21
N GLY A 19 11.15 -6.45 -8.58
CA GLY A 19 11.99 -7.64 -8.65
C GLY A 19 12.31 -8.28 -7.29
N VAL A 20 12.07 -7.60 -6.17
CA VAL A 20 12.39 -8.08 -4.82
C VAL A 20 11.18 -8.18 -3.88
N LEU A 21 10.05 -7.55 -4.23
CA LEU A 21 8.84 -7.59 -3.40
C LEU A 21 8.03 -8.86 -3.68
N GLU A 22 7.85 -9.67 -2.68
CA GLU A 22 7.00 -10.86 -2.70
C GLU A 22 5.94 -10.75 -1.59
N TRP A 23 4.72 -11.27 -1.84
CA TRP A 23 3.61 -11.13 -0.93
C TRP A 23 3.85 -11.76 0.45
N ALA A 24 4.28 -13.02 0.51
CA ALA A 24 4.41 -13.72 1.78
C ALA A 24 5.45 -13.05 2.71
N PRO A 25 6.71 -12.77 2.28
CA PRO A 25 7.67 -12.05 3.10
C PRO A 25 7.23 -10.64 3.48
N LEU A 26 6.51 -9.95 2.57
CA LEU A 26 6.01 -8.60 2.85
C LEU A 26 4.90 -8.62 3.89
N ILE A 27 3.98 -9.59 3.86
CA ILE A 27 2.94 -9.77 4.87
C ILE A 27 3.56 -10.03 6.24
N ASP A 28 4.57 -10.91 6.33
CA ASP A 28 5.29 -11.17 7.57
C ASP A 28 6.01 -9.92 8.10
N THR A 29 6.57 -9.12 7.20
CA THR A 29 7.22 -7.86 7.56
C THR A 29 6.20 -6.84 8.08
N MET A 30 5.04 -6.74 7.44
CA MET A 30 3.97 -5.84 7.89
C MET A 30 3.39 -6.27 9.24
N GLU A 31 3.25 -7.58 9.49
CA GLU A 31 2.80 -8.08 10.80
C GLU A 31 3.79 -7.69 11.90
N ARG A 32 5.09 -7.95 11.71
CA ARG A 32 6.13 -7.51 12.67
C ARG A 32 6.11 -6.02 12.91
N ALA A 33 6.01 -5.21 11.83
CA ALA A 33 5.96 -3.75 11.95
C ALA A 33 4.74 -3.27 12.74
N LEU A 34 3.57 -3.89 12.57
CA LEU A 34 2.36 -3.57 13.33
C LEU A 34 2.49 -3.98 14.80
N VAL A 35 3.12 -5.12 15.09
CA VAL A 35 3.41 -5.56 16.46
C VAL A 35 4.35 -4.57 17.16
N SER A 36 5.49 -4.24 16.52
CA SER A 36 6.46 -3.27 17.06
C SER A 36 5.85 -1.88 17.26
N LEU A 37 4.98 -1.43 16.35
CA LEU A 37 4.24 -0.17 16.54
C LEU A 37 3.31 -0.23 17.76
N SER A 38 2.61 -1.35 17.95
CA SER A 38 1.71 -1.55 19.09
C SER A 38 2.45 -1.72 20.43
N ALA A 39 3.71 -2.11 20.39
CA ALA A 39 4.61 -2.25 21.54
C ALA A 39 5.37 -0.95 21.87
N ASP A 40 5.06 0.16 21.19
CA ASP A 40 5.77 1.45 21.32
C ASP A 40 7.28 1.36 21.00
N GLU A 41 7.68 0.40 20.16
CA GLU A 41 9.06 0.21 19.69
C GLU A 41 9.36 1.04 18.42
N VAL A 42 8.34 1.68 17.85
CA VAL A 42 8.44 2.49 16.61
C VAL A 42 7.92 3.90 16.87
N GLU A 43 8.76 4.89 16.67
CA GLU A 43 8.35 6.29 16.66
C GLU A 43 7.79 6.67 15.28
N GLN A 44 6.48 6.84 15.21
CA GLN A 44 5.78 7.24 14.00
C GLN A 44 4.77 8.36 14.30
N PRO A 45 5.17 9.63 14.15
CA PRO A 45 4.25 10.74 14.40
C PRO A 45 3.11 10.77 13.38
N VAL A 46 2.03 11.44 13.74
CA VAL A 46 0.94 11.71 12.81
C VAL A 46 1.48 12.43 11.59
N ARG A 47 1.10 11.94 10.40
CA ARG A 47 1.57 12.51 9.12
C ARG A 47 1.26 13.99 9.00
N GLN A 48 2.22 14.76 8.54
CA GLN A 48 2.00 16.15 8.17
C GLN A 48 1.43 16.20 6.75
N MET A 49 0.25 16.80 6.62
CA MET A 49 -0.41 16.98 5.33
C MET A 49 -0.51 18.46 5.02
N VAL A 50 -0.02 18.86 3.85
CA VAL A 50 -0.06 20.23 3.38
C VAL A 50 -0.87 20.29 2.08
N PRO A 51 -2.02 21.00 2.07
CA PRO A 51 -2.79 21.20 0.85
C PRO A 51 -2.01 22.02 -0.18
N VAL A 52 -2.18 21.69 -1.45
CA VAL A 52 -1.63 22.48 -2.56
C VAL A 52 -2.61 23.60 -2.88
N PRO A 53 -2.23 24.89 -2.75
CA PRO A 53 -3.14 26.00 -2.97
C PRO A 53 -3.76 25.96 -4.38
N GLY A 54 -5.10 26.07 -4.44
CA GLY A 54 -5.86 26.11 -5.69
C GLY A 54 -5.98 24.78 -6.43
N ARG A 55 -5.62 23.67 -5.81
CA ARG A 55 -5.69 22.30 -6.38
C ARG A 55 -6.38 21.33 -5.45
N ASP A 56 -7.05 20.32 -5.99
CA ASP A 56 -7.48 19.14 -5.22
C ASP A 56 -6.30 18.17 -5.04
N ALA A 57 -5.33 18.63 -4.27
CA ALA A 57 -4.05 17.94 -4.10
C ALA A 57 -3.42 18.20 -2.74
N ILE A 58 -2.58 17.28 -2.30
CA ILE A 58 -1.79 17.40 -1.07
C ILE A 58 -0.38 16.88 -1.28
N ILE A 59 0.55 17.35 -0.44
CA ILE A 59 1.81 16.70 -0.13
C ILE A 59 1.80 16.26 1.33
N ALA A 60 2.33 15.08 1.64
CA ALA A 60 2.46 14.62 3.01
C ALA A 60 3.83 14.00 3.27
N ALA A 61 4.38 14.26 4.47
CA ALA A 61 5.60 13.64 4.98
C ALA A 61 5.25 12.64 6.10
N MET A 62 5.88 11.47 6.07
CA MET A 62 5.61 10.36 6.97
C MET A 62 6.93 9.76 7.45
N PRO A 63 7.60 10.37 8.46
CA PRO A 63 8.78 9.78 9.06
C PRO A 63 8.41 8.60 9.97
N ALA A 64 9.35 7.65 10.11
CA ALA A 64 9.27 6.56 11.06
C ALA A 64 10.69 6.14 11.47
N ILE A 65 10.86 5.78 12.75
CA ILE A 65 12.10 5.32 13.36
C ILE A 65 11.80 4.06 14.17
N GLY A 66 12.48 2.98 13.86
CA GLY A 66 12.45 1.69 14.53
C GLY A 66 13.72 0.91 14.17
N GLU A 67 13.61 -0.32 13.70
CA GLU A 67 14.76 -1.07 13.13
C GLU A 67 15.41 -0.34 11.94
N ALA A 68 14.62 0.47 11.23
CA ALA A 68 15.06 1.36 10.17
C ALA A 68 14.58 2.78 10.44
N MET A 69 15.32 3.76 9.94
CA MET A 69 14.90 5.16 9.94
C MET A 69 14.60 5.59 8.50
N ALA A 70 13.39 6.06 8.25
CA ALA A 70 12.96 6.44 6.92
C ALA A 70 11.97 7.61 6.94
N VAL A 71 11.88 8.31 5.83
CA VAL A 71 10.78 9.23 5.55
C VAL A 71 10.18 8.91 4.19
N LYS A 72 8.86 8.74 4.16
CA LYS A 72 8.09 8.69 2.92
C LYS A 72 7.46 10.05 2.67
N VAL A 73 7.71 10.61 1.50
CA VAL A 73 7.00 11.79 0.99
C VAL A 73 6.04 11.34 -0.09
N VAL A 74 4.78 11.72 0.02
CA VAL A 74 3.75 11.38 -0.95
C VAL A 74 3.09 12.64 -1.48
N THR A 75 2.65 12.59 -2.73
CA THR A 75 1.72 13.55 -3.31
C THR A 75 0.46 12.84 -3.77
N LEU A 76 -0.68 13.47 -3.54
CA LEU A 76 -1.98 13.07 -4.06
C LEU A 76 -2.51 14.19 -4.93
N PHE A 77 -2.73 13.91 -6.21
CA PHE A 77 -3.29 14.82 -7.19
C PHE A 77 -4.49 14.14 -7.84
N HIS A 78 -5.69 14.42 -7.35
CA HIS A 78 -6.92 13.80 -7.87
C HIS A 78 -7.18 14.18 -9.32
N GLU A 79 -6.72 15.37 -9.74
CA GLU A 79 -6.79 15.86 -11.12
C GLU A 79 -6.01 15.02 -12.14
N ASN A 80 -5.08 14.16 -11.70
CA ASN A 80 -4.35 13.26 -12.58
C ASN A 80 -5.20 12.09 -13.09
N ALA A 81 -6.38 11.86 -12.50
CA ALA A 81 -7.26 10.80 -12.95
C ALA A 81 -7.61 10.95 -14.44
N GLY A 82 -7.33 9.91 -15.23
CA GLY A 82 -7.57 9.91 -16.67
C GLY A 82 -6.53 10.64 -17.54
N THR A 83 -5.46 11.19 -16.95
CA THR A 83 -4.41 11.91 -17.69
C THR A 83 -3.21 11.04 -18.10
N GLY A 84 -3.15 9.80 -17.63
CA GLY A 84 -1.97 8.93 -17.76
C GLY A 84 -0.93 9.10 -16.66
N LEU A 85 -1.07 10.11 -15.79
CA LEU A 85 -0.25 10.27 -14.59
C LEU A 85 -0.90 9.58 -13.39
N PRO A 86 -0.12 8.94 -12.49
CA PRO A 86 -0.65 8.40 -11.25
C PRO A 86 -1.24 9.52 -10.38
N THR A 87 -2.39 9.26 -9.75
CA THR A 87 -2.97 10.17 -8.74
C THR A 87 -2.17 10.17 -7.44
N HIS A 88 -1.46 9.09 -7.15
CA HIS A 88 -0.59 8.92 -6.01
C HIS A 88 0.85 8.68 -6.49
N GLN A 89 1.77 9.52 -6.03
CA GLN A 89 3.21 9.35 -6.25
C GLN A 89 3.92 9.45 -4.92
N ALA A 90 5.02 8.71 -4.76
CA ALA A 90 5.76 8.70 -3.50
C ALA A 90 7.25 8.46 -3.73
N VAL A 91 8.06 9.00 -2.82
CA VAL A 91 9.48 8.70 -2.67
C VAL A 91 9.76 8.34 -1.22
N ILE A 92 10.65 7.37 -1.00
CA ILE A 92 11.08 6.95 0.33
C ILE A 92 12.59 7.16 0.41
N MET A 93 13.04 7.85 1.45
CA MET A 93 14.45 8.00 1.78
C MET A 93 14.73 7.24 3.06
N VAL A 94 15.78 6.40 3.04
CA VAL A 94 16.23 5.57 4.17
C VAL A 94 17.54 6.12 4.70
N PHE A 95 17.68 6.08 6.02
CA PHE A 95 18.85 6.58 6.75
C PHE A 95 19.40 5.49 7.69
N ASP A 96 20.68 5.55 7.95
CA ASP A 96 21.32 4.77 9.00
C ASP A 96 20.84 5.27 10.37
N VAL A 97 20.25 4.38 11.16
CA VAL A 97 19.73 4.71 12.49
C VAL A 97 20.82 5.13 13.45
N ALA A 98 22.05 4.62 13.30
CA ALA A 98 23.15 4.88 14.22
C ALA A 98 23.79 6.27 14.06
N ASN A 99 23.76 6.84 12.84
CA ASN A 99 24.53 8.05 12.54
C ASN A 99 23.82 9.05 11.60
N GLY A 100 22.62 8.73 11.10
CA GLY A 100 21.82 9.59 10.24
C GLY A 100 22.30 9.67 8.79
N THR A 101 23.26 8.85 8.37
CA THR A 101 23.74 8.85 6.99
C THR A 101 22.62 8.41 6.02
N PRO A 102 22.32 9.18 4.95
CA PRO A 102 21.40 8.72 3.91
C PRO A 102 21.94 7.46 3.23
N LEU A 103 21.12 6.41 3.15
CA LEU A 103 21.50 5.11 2.60
C LEU A 103 20.97 4.88 1.19
N ALA A 104 19.71 5.27 0.94
CA ALA A 104 19.05 5.04 -0.33
C ALA A 104 17.83 5.95 -0.52
N VAL A 105 17.45 6.13 -1.79
CA VAL A 105 16.16 6.67 -2.19
C VAL A 105 15.45 5.62 -3.03
N MET A 106 14.16 5.45 -2.81
CA MET A 106 13.32 4.46 -3.50
C MET A 106 12.07 5.09 -4.08
N ASP A 107 11.62 4.62 -5.23
CA ASP A 107 10.26 4.85 -5.67
C ASP A 107 9.28 4.26 -4.65
N GLY A 108 8.32 5.07 -4.20
CA GLY A 108 7.40 4.67 -3.14
C GLY A 108 6.02 4.24 -3.64
N ARG A 109 5.73 4.30 -4.94
CA ARG A 109 4.41 4.01 -5.48
C ARG A 109 4.01 2.54 -5.26
N LEU A 110 4.79 1.62 -5.82
CA LEU A 110 4.54 0.19 -5.68
C LEU A 110 4.68 -0.29 -4.23
N ILE A 111 5.67 0.22 -3.49
CA ILE A 111 5.82 -0.07 -2.06
C ILE A 111 4.55 0.32 -1.30
N THR A 112 4.00 1.51 -1.57
CA THR A 112 2.77 1.95 -0.90
C THR A 112 1.56 1.08 -1.26
N GLU A 113 1.45 0.66 -2.51
CA GLU A 113 0.40 -0.24 -2.99
C GLU A 113 0.47 -1.59 -2.26
N MET A 114 1.61 -2.26 -2.35
CA MET A 114 1.78 -3.61 -1.82
C MET A 114 1.79 -3.66 -0.29
N ARG A 115 2.52 -2.76 0.40
CA ARG A 115 2.55 -2.75 1.87
C ARG A 115 1.16 -2.50 2.48
N THR A 116 0.29 -1.75 1.78
CA THR A 116 -1.06 -1.46 2.27
C THR A 116 -1.93 -2.72 2.22
N ALA A 117 -1.89 -3.44 1.11
CA ALA A 117 -2.58 -4.72 0.97
C ALA A 117 -1.99 -5.80 1.91
N ALA A 118 -0.66 -5.82 2.07
CA ALA A 118 0.01 -6.74 2.99
C ALA A 118 -0.39 -6.52 4.46
N ALA A 119 -0.58 -5.26 4.90
CA ALA A 119 -1.09 -4.96 6.23
C ALA A 119 -2.52 -5.50 6.44
N SER A 120 -3.39 -5.35 5.43
CA SER A 120 -4.74 -5.92 5.46
C SER A 120 -4.72 -7.45 5.47
N ALA A 121 -3.81 -8.07 4.71
CA ALA A 121 -3.66 -9.51 4.71
C ALA A 121 -3.11 -10.06 6.04
N ALA A 122 -2.18 -9.34 6.70
CA ALA A 122 -1.72 -9.68 8.04
C ALA A 122 -2.89 -9.63 9.05
N ALA A 123 -3.73 -8.60 9.00
CA ALA A 123 -4.92 -8.50 9.84
C ALA A 123 -5.92 -9.63 9.53
N ALA A 124 -6.17 -9.94 8.27
CA ALA A 124 -7.05 -11.04 7.87
C ALA A 124 -6.51 -12.40 8.31
N ARG A 125 -5.18 -12.61 8.25
CA ARG A 125 -4.53 -13.83 8.74
C ARG A 125 -4.78 -14.06 10.24
N ALA A 126 -4.82 -12.98 11.01
CA ALA A 126 -5.01 -13.05 12.47
C ALA A 126 -6.49 -13.10 12.90
N LEU A 127 -7.39 -12.46 12.16
CA LEU A 127 -8.74 -12.15 12.62
C LEU A 127 -9.87 -12.77 11.80
N ALA A 128 -9.64 -13.04 10.50
CA ALA A 128 -10.68 -13.60 9.64
C ALA A 128 -10.83 -15.12 9.85
N VAL A 129 -12.00 -15.65 9.46
CA VAL A 129 -12.25 -17.09 9.42
C VAL A 129 -11.21 -17.80 8.54
N GLU A 130 -10.90 -19.05 8.83
CA GLU A 130 -9.84 -19.80 8.12
C GLU A 130 -10.20 -20.06 6.64
N THR A 131 -11.46 -20.30 6.37
CA THR A 131 -11.99 -20.61 5.03
C THR A 131 -13.20 -19.72 4.73
N PRO A 132 -12.97 -18.45 4.35
CA PRO A 132 -14.07 -17.56 3.99
C PRO A 132 -14.80 -18.09 2.74
N GLU A 133 -16.13 -18.17 2.80
CA GLU A 133 -16.96 -18.58 1.66
C GLU A 133 -17.15 -17.39 0.71
N VAL A 134 -17.31 -16.19 1.25
CA VAL A 134 -17.54 -14.97 0.47
C VAL A 134 -16.64 -13.83 0.96
N VAL A 135 -15.83 -13.29 0.05
CA VAL A 135 -15.00 -12.12 0.30
C VAL A 135 -15.44 -10.99 -0.62
N THR A 136 -15.66 -9.80 -0.05
CA THR A 136 -16.08 -8.64 -0.84
C THR A 136 -15.02 -7.53 -0.80
N ILE A 137 -14.64 -7.04 -1.98
CA ILE A 137 -13.75 -5.89 -2.15
C ILE A 137 -14.59 -4.68 -2.57
N MET A 138 -14.46 -3.58 -1.80
CA MET A 138 -15.16 -2.34 -2.07
C MET A 138 -14.22 -1.34 -2.73
N GLY A 139 -14.39 -1.16 -4.06
CA GLY A 139 -13.56 -0.29 -4.89
C GLY A 139 -12.95 -1.00 -6.09
N SER A 140 -12.50 -0.24 -7.11
CA SER A 140 -11.97 -0.77 -8.37
C SER A 140 -10.58 -0.21 -8.73
N GLY A 141 -9.93 0.49 -7.78
CA GLY A 141 -8.59 1.06 -7.99
C GLY A 141 -7.47 0.03 -7.87
N VAL A 142 -6.22 0.51 -7.93
CA VAL A 142 -5.01 -0.32 -7.76
C VAL A 142 -5.04 -1.13 -6.46
N GLN A 143 -5.59 -0.56 -5.39
CA GLN A 143 -5.72 -1.22 -4.09
C GLN A 143 -6.64 -2.45 -4.13
N ALA A 144 -7.68 -2.47 -4.96
CA ALA A 144 -8.55 -3.64 -5.08
C ALA A 144 -7.77 -4.86 -5.58
N ARG A 145 -6.95 -4.68 -6.60
CA ARG A 145 -6.11 -5.73 -7.17
C ARG A 145 -5.04 -6.21 -6.18
N ALA A 146 -4.36 -5.27 -5.54
CA ALA A 146 -3.34 -5.58 -4.55
C ALA A 146 -3.92 -6.35 -3.34
N HIS A 147 -5.11 -5.95 -2.83
CA HIS A 147 -5.77 -6.65 -1.73
C HIS A 147 -6.24 -8.05 -2.12
N ALA A 148 -6.79 -8.24 -3.33
CA ALA A 148 -7.16 -9.57 -3.81
C ALA A 148 -5.94 -10.51 -3.82
N ALA A 149 -4.81 -10.06 -4.37
CA ALA A 149 -3.59 -10.84 -4.43
C ALA A 149 -3.00 -11.14 -3.03
N ALA A 150 -2.95 -10.12 -2.15
CA ALA A 150 -2.43 -10.30 -0.80
C ALA A 150 -3.30 -11.25 0.05
N LEU A 151 -4.63 -11.10 0.00
CA LEU A 151 -5.56 -11.95 0.74
C LEU A 151 -5.48 -13.41 0.26
N ALA A 152 -5.38 -13.64 -1.05
CA ALA A 152 -5.23 -14.98 -1.62
C ALA A 152 -3.94 -15.69 -1.16
N THR A 153 -2.94 -14.94 -0.68
CA THR A 153 -1.71 -15.51 -0.12
C THR A 153 -1.90 -16.08 1.29
N VAL A 154 -2.87 -15.57 2.05
CA VAL A 154 -3.07 -15.94 3.48
C VAL A 154 -4.33 -16.76 3.73
N ARG A 155 -5.30 -16.75 2.81
CA ARG A 155 -6.58 -17.49 2.92
C ARG A 155 -6.99 -18.06 1.56
N PRO A 156 -7.55 -19.26 1.52
CA PRO A 156 -8.29 -19.71 0.33
C PRO A 156 -9.51 -18.80 0.18
N LEU A 157 -9.59 -18.04 -0.91
CA LEU A 157 -10.77 -17.21 -1.17
C LEU A 157 -11.84 -18.04 -1.84
N GLY A 158 -13.04 -18.07 -1.27
CA GLY A 158 -14.24 -18.66 -1.88
C GLY A 158 -14.76 -17.79 -3.03
N GLU A 159 -16.01 -17.36 -2.98
CA GLU A 159 -16.55 -16.37 -3.92
C GLU A 159 -15.93 -15.01 -3.67
N LEU A 160 -15.27 -14.44 -4.68
CA LEU A 160 -14.75 -13.07 -4.62
C LEU A 160 -15.77 -12.13 -5.28
N ARG A 161 -16.24 -11.13 -4.54
CA ARG A 161 -17.15 -10.10 -4.99
C ARG A 161 -16.46 -8.75 -5.04
N LEU A 162 -16.88 -7.93 -5.99
CA LEU A 162 -16.39 -6.55 -6.11
C LEU A 162 -17.56 -5.59 -6.33
N TRP A 163 -17.56 -4.52 -5.57
CA TRP A 163 -18.40 -3.37 -5.83
C TRP A 163 -17.56 -2.13 -6.11
N SER A 164 -18.06 -1.26 -7.00
CA SER A 164 -17.44 0.03 -7.28
C SER A 164 -18.51 1.07 -7.62
N ARG A 165 -18.26 2.31 -7.22
CA ARG A 165 -19.11 3.47 -7.55
C ARG A 165 -19.26 3.68 -9.07
N THR A 166 -18.22 3.35 -9.83
CA THR A 166 -18.21 3.47 -11.30
C THR A 166 -18.26 2.06 -11.90
N GLU A 167 -19.37 1.71 -12.54
CA GLU A 167 -19.61 0.37 -13.06
C GLU A 167 -18.56 -0.08 -14.06
N SER A 168 -18.18 0.77 -15.04
CA SER A 168 -17.20 0.40 -16.07
C SER A 168 -15.84 0.01 -15.49
N SER A 169 -15.34 0.76 -14.51
CA SER A 169 -14.10 0.41 -13.80
C SER A 169 -14.29 -0.77 -12.86
N GLY A 170 -15.50 -0.96 -12.34
CA GLY A 170 -15.88 -2.11 -11.51
C GLY A 170 -15.82 -3.42 -12.30
N TYR A 171 -16.45 -3.47 -13.48
CA TYR A 171 -16.38 -4.64 -14.36
C TYR A 171 -14.95 -4.99 -14.78
N ALA A 172 -14.15 -3.98 -15.16
CA ALA A 172 -12.76 -4.20 -15.52
C ALA A 172 -11.94 -4.77 -14.35
N ALA A 173 -12.07 -4.16 -13.17
CA ALA A 173 -11.35 -4.64 -11.98
C ALA A 173 -11.80 -6.04 -11.54
N ALA A 174 -13.09 -6.34 -11.60
CA ALA A 174 -13.62 -7.67 -11.28
C ALA A 174 -13.07 -8.75 -12.23
N ALA A 175 -13.00 -8.45 -13.53
CA ALA A 175 -12.40 -9.35 -14.52
C ALA A 175 -10.91 -9.62 -14.23
N ASP A 176 -10.14 -8.58 -13.86
CA ASP A 176 -8.71 -8.70 -13.57
C ASP A 176 -8.41 -9.59 -12.35
N ILE A 177 -9.29 -9.63 -11.35
CA ILE A 177 -9.09 -10.39 -10.11
C ILE A 177 -9.95 -11.65 -10.00
N GLY A 178 -10.72 -11.98 -11.04
CA GLY A 178 -11.61 -13.14 -11.04
C GLY A 178 -12.80 -12.99 -10.10
N ALA A 179 -13.30 -11.77 -9.85
CA ALA A 179 -14.43 -11.47 -8.99
C ALA A 179 -15.74 -11.34 -9.76
N THR A 180 -16.86 -11.53 -9.07
CA THR A 180 -18.19 -11.15 -9.55
C THR A 180 -18.46 -9.67 -9.22
N PHE A 181 -18.77 -8.86 -10.25
CA PHE A 181 -19.14 -7.46 -10.03
C PHE A 181 -20.58 -7.33 -9.55
N PHE A 182 -20.80 -6.48 -8.55
CA PHE A 182 -22.09 -6.09 -8.02
C PHE A 182 -22.31 -4.59 -8.20
N ALA A 183 -23.41 -4.17 -8.79
CA ALA A 183 -23.77 -2.77 -8.95
C ALA A 183 -24.29 -2.16 -7.62
N ASP A 184 -24.86 -2.97 -6.75
CA ASP A 184 -25.39 -2.60 -5.46
C ASP A 184 -24.43 -2.99 -4.33
N ALA A 185 -24.03 -2.02 -3.49
CA ALA A 185 -23.08 -2.21 -2.41
C ALA A 185 -23.60 -3.16 -1.31
N GLU A 186 -24.90 -3.05 -0.98
CA GLU A 186 -25.51 -3.89 0.06
C GLU A 186 -25.56 -5.35 -0.39
N GLN A 187 -25.91 -5.59 -1.66
CA GLN A 187 -25.90 -6.94 -2.22
C GLN A 187 -24.49 -7.54 -2.26
N ALA A 188 -23.48 -6.71 -2.58
CA ALA A 188 -22.10 -7.17 -2.60
C ALA A 188 -21.61 -7.69 -1.23
N VAL A 189 -21.97 -7.02 -0.14
CA VAL A 189 -21.52 -7.37 1.22
C VAL A 189 -22.45 -8.33 1.95
N ARG A 190 -23.63 -8.58 1.44
CA ARG A 190 -24.59 -9.46 2.11
C ARG A 190 -24.08 -10.90 2.19
N GLY A 191 -23.88 -11.39 3.42
CA GLY A 191 -23.34 -12.73 3.68
C GLY A 191 -21.85 -12.87 3.36
N ALA A 192 -21.09 -11.76 3.30
CA ALA A 192 -19.65 -11.82 3.30
C ALA A 192 -19.12 -12.09 4.72
N ASP A 193 -17.98 -12.83 4.80
CA ASP A 193 -17.30 -13.22 6.04
C ASP A 193 -16.43 -12.13 6.66
#